data_d4ed258d586d8f7911b358d7d422dbeb
#
_entry.id   d4ed258d586d8f7911b358d7d422dbeb
#
_cell.length_a   1.000
_cell.length_b   1.000
_cell.length_c   1.000
_cell.angle_alpha   90.00
_cell.angle_beta   90.00
_cell.angle_gamma   90.00
#
_symmetry.space_group_name_H-M   'P 1'
#
loop_
_entity.id
_entity.type
_entity.pdbx_description
1 polymer ?
#
loop_
_entity_poly.entity_id
_entity_poly.type
_entity_poly.pdbx_seq_one_letter_code
_entity_poly.pdbx_strand_id
1 'polypeptide(L)'
;MDAPAFPARWQVSEPELIAETFSSRIWKVRREDGSPAIVKALKPFDDVADELRGEHFLAWRRGEGAVRLLGRDGHSMLLEYGGDTLLSQVLDEQGDNAATAIAADMMAKLFSPSDHPYPPELQPLGERFASLFKKAATDRVIGDDSLYVEAGAIADRLLANPHDIRPLHGDLHHENILRGPRGWLVIDPKGVLGDPGFDAANMFYNPLDRDALCLAPERIADMAEVFARALGQSPAAILDHAIAYGCLSAAWHHEDDNAVEENRELSIAAAIRSVRAHF
;
A
#
# COMPACT_ATOMS: atom_id res chain seq x y z
N MET A 1 10.22 4.16 28.90
CA MET A 1 11.22 3.54 28.00
C MET A 1 12.17 4.65 27.61
N ASP A 2 13.48 4.49 27.85
CA ASP A 2 14.45 5.51 27.45
C ASP A 2 14.47 5.64 25.92
N ALA A 3 14.54 6.88 25.44
CA ALA A 3 14.61 7.15 24.01
C ALA A 3 15.90 6.53 23.44
N PRO A 4 15.85 5.89 22.27
CA PRO A 4 17.04 5.34 21.65
C PRO A 4 18.03 6.45 21.29
N ALA A 5 19.31 6.14 21.32
CA ALA A 5 20.34 7.03 20.78
C ALA A 5 20.30 6.97 19.25
N PHE A 6 19.89 8.06 18.61
CA PHE A 6 19.94 8.18 17.15
C PHE A 6 21.33 8.60 16.68
N PRO A 7 21.71 8.33 15.40
CA PRO A 7 23.00 8.71 14.86
C PRO A 7 23.26 10.22 15.01
N ALA A 8 24.42 10.58 15.58
CA ALA A 8 24.78 11.98 15.83
C ALA A 8 24.73 12.84 14.54
N ARG A 9 25.03 12.25 13.37
CA ARG A 9 24.95 12.92 12.06
C ARG A 9 23.53 13.38 11.66
N TRP A 10 22.49 12.85 12.29
CA TRP A 10 21.12 13.29 12.03
C TRP A 10 20.75 14.57 12.76
N GLN A 11 21.51 14.96 13.78
CA GLN A 11 21.32 16.19 14.56
C GLN A 11 19.88 16.36 15.02
N VAL A 12 19.29 15.28 15.57
CA VAL A 12 17.91 15.24 16.06
C VAL A 12 17.88 15.22 17.58
N SER A 13 16.83 15.83 18.12
CA SER A 13 16.56 15.95 19.56
C SER A 13 15.08 15.71 19.87
N GLU A 14 14.72 15.75 21.15
CA GLU A 14 13.33 15.68 21.65
C GLU A 14 12.55 14.47 21.09
N PRO A 15 13.03 13.23 21.21
CA PRO A 15 12.35 12.07 20.67
C PRO A 15 11.07 11.77 21.46
N GLU A 16 9.94 11.73 20.74
CA GLU A 16 8.62 11.33 21.23
C GLU A 16 8.19 10.08 20.50
N LEU A 17 7.90 8.98 21.22
CA LEU A 17 7.34 7.77 20.61
C LEU A 17 5.87 8.03 20.27
N ILE A 18 5.55 8.09 18.97
CA ILE A 18 4.18 8.38 18.50
C ILE A 18 3.43 7.12 18.06
N ALA A 19 4.14 6.06 17.68
CA ALA A 19 3.52 4.77 17.36
C ALA A 19 4.50 3.61 17.57
N GLU A 20 3.95 2.46 17.92
CA GLU A 20 4.68 1.18 17.94
C GLU A 20 3.83 0.14 17.23
N THR A 21 4.36 -0.41 16.12
CA THR A 21 3.73 -1.46 15.32
C THR A 21 4.45 -2.80 15.54
N PHE A 22 3.98 -3.85 14.87
CA PHE A 22 4.68 -5.12 14.85
C PHE A 22 6.11 -4.96 14.30
N SER A 23 6.27 -4.24 13.18
CA SER A 23 7.53 -4.12 12.45
C SER A 23 8.43 -2.97 12.89
N SER A 24 7.90 -1.94 13.55
CA SER A 24 8.67 -0.71 13.79
C SER A 24 8.23 0.09 15.02
N ARG A 25 9.12 1.00 15.44
CA ARG A 25 8.83 2.11 16.35
C ARG A 25 8.98 3.41 15.60
N ILE A 26 7.98 4.29 15.75
CA ILE A 26 7.91 5.58 15.06
C ILE A 26 8.10 6.69 16.09
N TRP A 27 9.17 7.45 15.90
CA TRP A 27 9.52 8.56 16.77
C TRP A 27 9.37 9.87 16.03
N LYS A 28 8.64 10.81 16.62
CA LYS A 28 8.69 12.23 16.20
C LYS A 28 9.90 12.87 16.87
N VAL A 29 10.69 13.57 16.08
CA VAL A 29 11.94 14.21 16.55
C VAL A 29 11.99 15.64 16.04
N ARG A 30 12.85 16.47 16.67
CA ARG A 30 13.15 17.83 16.21
C ARG A 30 14.55 17.85 15.59
N ARG A 31 14.64 18.42 14.38
CA ARG A 31 15.92 18.65 13.70
C ARG A 31 16.61 19.91 14.22
N GLU A 32 17.89 20.11 13.87
CA GLU A 32 18.68 21.29 14.27
C GLU A 32 18.04 22.61 13.84
N ASP A 33 17.38 22.66 12.67
CA ASP A 33 16.65 23.82 12.17
C ASP A 33 15.28 24.04 12.84
N GLY A 34 14.95 23.26 13.86
CA GLY A 34 13.69 23.31 14.59
C GLY A 34 12.52 22.61 13.88
N SER A 35 12.68 22.13 12.65
CA SER A 35 11.62 21.43 11.93
C SER A 35 11.37 20.03 12.52
N PRO A 36 10.11 19.52 12.46
CA PRO A 36 9.83 18.14 12.85
C PRO A 36 10.32 17.16 11.79
N ALA A 37 10.70 15.95 12.24
CA ALA A 37 10.99 14.81 11.40
C ALA A 37 10.51 13.52 12.08
N ILE A 38 10.53 12.41 11.34
CA ILE A 38 10.16 11.08 11.83
C ILE A 38 11.39 10.19 11.78
N VAL A 39 11.64 9.45 12.87
CA VAL A 39 12.55 8.30 12.83
C VAL A 39 11.70 7.04 12.87
N LYS A 40 11.76 6.24 11.80
CA LYS A 40 11.22 4.87 11.75
C LYS A 40 12.36 3.92 12.08
N ALA A 41 12.28 3.25 13.22
CA ALA A 41 13.24 2.26 13.67
C ALA A 41 12.62 0.86 13.55
N LEU A 42 13.12 0.05 12.61
CA LEU A 42 12.63 -1.30 12.39
C LEU A 42 13.03 -2.21 13.54
N LYS A 43 12.10 -3.07 13.94
CA LYS A 43 12.36 -4.17 14.88
C LYS A 43 12.98 -5.35 14.12
N PRO A 44 13.69 -6.27 14.79
CA PRO A 44 14.06 -7.54 14.18
C PRO A 44 12.80 -8.38 13.93
N PHE A 45 12.52 -8.71 12.66
CA PHE A 45 11.44 -9.62 12.24
C PHE A 45 11.78 -10.21 10.86
N ASP A 46 11.06 -11.27 10.47
CA ASP A 46 11.43 -12.07 9.31
C ASP A 46 11.30 -11.30 7.98
N ASP A 47 10.28 -10.44 7.84
CA ASP A 47 9.99 -9.67 6.62
C ASP A 47 10.58 -8.25 6.59
N VAL A 48 11.67 -8.02 7.31
CA VAL A 48 12.35 -6.70 7.31
C VAL A 48 12.73 -6.23 5.90
N ALA A 49 12.86 -7.16 4.96
CA ALA A 49 13.22 -6.88 3.57
C ALA A 49 12.17 -5.98 2.87
N ASP A 50 10.87 -6.13 3.14
CA ASP A 50 9.80 -5.28 2.57
C ASP A 50 9.97 -3.82 3.03
N GLU A 51 10.24 -3.63 4.31
CA GLU A 51 10.47 -2.30 4.87
C GLU A 51 11.72 -1.63 4.29
N LEU A 52 12.79 -2.41 4.06
CA LEU A 52 14.03 -1.90 3.45
C LEU A 52 13.85 -1.58 1.96
N ARG A 53 13.01 -2.33 1.24
CA ARG A 53 12.67 -2.01 -0.17
C ARG A 53 11.89 -0.70 -0.29
N GLY A 54 11.00 -0.41 0.66
CA GLY A 54 10.28 0.85 0.73
C GLY A 54 11.21 2.07 0.80
N GLU A 55 12.37 1.93 1.42
CA GLU A 55 13.41 2.96 1.45
C GLU A 55 13.91 3.32 0.04
N HIS A 56 14.13 2.33 -0.83
CA HIS A 56 14.56 2.55 -2.21
C HIS A 56 13.50 3.29 -3.03
N PHE A 57 12.21 2.99 -2.78
CA PHE A 57 11.10 3.74 -3.38
C PHE A 57 11.14 5.22 -2.93
N LEU A 58 11.28 5.51 -1.63
CA LEU A 58 11.35 6.88 -1.12
C LEU A 58 12.56 7.64 -1.67
N ALA A 59 13.72 6.99 -1.72
CA ALA A 59 14.94 7.57 -2.29
C ALA A 59 14.76 7.91 -3.77
N TRP A 60 14.11 7.05 -4.53
CA TRP A 60 13.80 7.26 -5.93
C TRP A 60 12.80 8.39 -6.14
N ARG A 61 11.72 8.46 -5.31
CA ARG A 61 10.69 9.51 -5.39
C ARG A 61 11.20 10.90 -5.03
N ARG A 62 12.26 11.03 -4.24
CA ARG A 62 12.89 12.30 -3.85
C ARG A 62 11.89 13.33 -3.29
N GLY A 63 10.81 12.88 -2.68
CA GLY A 63 9.76 13.72 -2.14
C GLY A 63 8.63 14.07 -3.11
N GLU A 64 8.62 13.56 -4.32
CA GLU A 64 7.52 13.74 -5.28
C GLU A 64 6.36 12.80 -4.95
N GLY A 65 5.32 13.34 -4.32
CA GLY A 65 4.16 12.57 -3.86
C GLY A 65 4.40 11.70 -2.63
N ALA A 66 5.63 11.56 -2.16
CA ALA A 66 6.01 10.80 -0.98
C ALA A 66 6.80 11.66 0.01
N VAL A 67 6.89 11.24 1.27
CA VAL A 67 7.81 11.85 2.22
C VAL A 67 9.25 11.66 1.77
N ARG A 68 10.13 12.62 2.09
CA ARG A 68 11.55 12.53 1.77
C ARG A 68 12.25 11.58 2.74
N LEU A 69 13.14 10.74 2.20
CA LEU A 69 14.15 10.06 2.98
C LEU A 69 15.29 11.05 3.26
N LEU A 70 15.44 11.45 4.52
CA LEU A 70 16.45 12.43 4.95
C LEU A 70 17.75 11.78 5.41
N GLY A 71 17.70 10.53 5.84
CA GLY A 71 18.87 9.78 6.29
C GLY A 71 18.55 8.31 6.57
N ARG A 72 19.61 7.52 6.58
CA ARG A 72 19.56 6.09 6.85
C ARG A 72 20.70 5.67 7.77
N ASP A 73 20.43 4.73 8.68
CA ASP A 73 21.43 4.07 9.52
C ASP A 73 20.97 2.67 9.93
N GLY A 74 21.57 1.64 9.33
CA GLY A 74 21.15 0.26 9.55
C GLY A 74 19.66 0.06 9.26
N HIS A 75 18.91 -0.32 10.29
CA HIS A 75 17.47 -0.54 10.24
C HIS A 75 16.65 0.70 10.67
N SER A 76 17.24 1.88 10.64
CA SER A 76 16.54 3.13 10.99
C SER A 76 16.56 4.12 9.83
N MET A 77 15.44 4.76 9.60
CA MET A 77 15.24 5.79 8.59
C MET A 77 14.87 7.11 9.25
N LEU A 78 15.54 8.19 8.88
CA LEU A 78 15.07 9.55 9.16
C LEU A 78 14.24 10.02 7.97
N LEU A 79 12.98 10.34 8.23
CA LEU A 79 11.99 10.70 7.23
C LEU A 79 11.50 12.15 7.47
N GLU A 80 11.10 12.80 6.41
CA GLU A 80 10.33 14.03 6.50
C GLU A 80 9.06 13.82 7.30
N TYR A 81 8.69 14.81 8.11
CA TYR A 81 7.38 14.83 8.74
C TYR A 81 6.29 15.13 7.72
N GLY A 82 5.45 14.17 7.43
CA GLY A 82 4.42 14.25 6.39
C GLY A 82 3.16 15.00 6.81
N GLY A 83 2.98 15.30 8.10
CA GLY A 83 1.79 15.94 8.66
C GLY A 83 1.01 15.07 9.64
N ASP A 84 -0.15 15.55 10.06
CA ASP A 84 -0.99 14.90 11.10
C ASP A 84 -2.37 14.44 10.57
N THR A 85 -2.80 14.91 9.40
CA THR A 85 -4.14 14.60 8.87
C THR A 85 -4.07 13.39 7.95
N LEU A 86 -4.60 12.26 8.39
CA LEU A 86 -4.72 11.03 7.58
C LEU A 86 -5.88 11.13 6.59
N LEU A 87 -5.82 10.39 5.49
CA LEU A 87 -6.92 10.30 4.53
C LEU A 87 -8.16 9.64 5.15
N SER A 88 -8.01 8.73 6.11
CA SER A 88 -9.11 8.15 6.89
C SER A 88 -9.92 9.21 7.66
N GLN A 89 -9.29 10.28 8.15
CA GLN A 89 -10.00 11.40 8.79
C GLN A 89 -10.85 12.19 7.78
N VAL A 90 -10.35 12.36 6.54
CA VAL A 90 -11.15 12.98 5.48
C VAL A 90 -12.37 12.14 5.12
N LEU A 91 -12.20 10.81 5.08
CA LEU A 91 -13.33 9.90 4.89
C LEU A 91 -14.40 10.09 5.97
N ASP A 92 -14.00 10.17 7.24
CA ASP A 92 -14.91 10.37 8.37
C ASP A 92 -15.60 11.76 8.35
N GLU A 93 -14.89 12.81 7.95
CA GLU A 93 -15.37 14.19 7.98
C GLU A 93 -16.14 14.61 6.71
N GLN A 94 -15.72 14.11 5.53
CA GLN A 94 -16.19 14.59 4.23
C GLN A 94 -16.78 13.47 3.34
N GLY A 95 -16.67 12.22 3.80
CA GLY A 95 -17.21 11.06 3.10
C GLY A 95 -16.24 10.40 2.14
N ASP A 96 -16.58 9.18 1.73
CA ASP A 96 -15.75 8.28 0.94
C ASP A 96 -15.37 8.84 -0.44
N ASN A 97 -16.30 9.53 -1.12
CA ASN A 97 -16.04 10.14 -2.43
C ASN A 97 -14.93 11.20 -2.38
N ALA A 98 -14.86 11.99 -1.29
CA ALA A 98 -13.80 12.98 -1.11
C ALA A 98 -12.44 12.31 -0.87
N ALA A 99 -12.40 11.26 -0.04
CA ALA A 99 -11.19 10.48 0.20
C ALA A 99 -10.72 9.76 -1.09
N THR A 100 -11.63 9.14 -1.83
CA THR A 100 -11.34 8.47 -3.11
C THR A 100 -10.77 9.43 -4.14
N ALA A 101 -11.31 10.65 -4.26
CA ALA A 101 -10.78 11.65 -5.17
C ALA A 101 -9.34 12.05 -4.82
N ILE A 102 -9.04 12.26 -3.54
CA ILE A 102 -7.68 12.56 -3.06
C ILE A 102 -6.73 11.40 -3.34
N ALA A 103 -7.16 10.15 -3.09
CA ALA A 103 -6.36 8.97 -3.40
C ALA A 103 -6.04 8.86 -4.90
N ALA A 104 -7.02 9.14 -5.76
CA ALA A 104 -6.84 9.15 -7.22
C ALA A 104 -5.84 10.22 -7.66
N ASP A 105 -5.92 11.44 -7.11
CA ASP A 105 -4.94 12.50 -7.37
C ASP A 105 -3.54 12.11 -6.92
N MET A 106 -3.43 11.42 -5.78
CA MET A 106 -2.15 10.90 -5.30
C MET A 106 -1.58 9.82 -6.22
N MET A 107 -2.41 8.89 -6.70
CA MET A 107 -2.00 7.87 -7.68
C MET A 107 -1.52 8.52 -8.98
N ALA A 108 -2.26 9.47 -9.53
CA ALA A 108 -1.86 10.20 -10.73
C ALA A 108 -0.49 10.89 -10.55
N LYS A 109 -0.21 11.42 -9.35
CA LYS A 109 1.07 12.03 -9.01
C LYS A 109 2.18 10.99 -8.84
N LEU A 110 1.92 9.88 -8.14
CA LEU A 110 2.89 8.82 -7.90
C LEU A 110 3.30 8.11 -9.20
N PHE A 111 2.37 7.93 -10.13
CA PHE A 111 2.62 7.22 -11.39
C PHE A 111 2.86 8.13 -12.57
N SER A 112 3.10 9.43 -12.32
CA SER A 112 3.58 10.33 -13.37
C SER A 112 4.92 9.84 -13.94
N PRO A 113 5.19 10.04 -15.24
CA PRO A 113 6.45 9.67 -15.87
C PRO A 113 7.65 10.23 -15.10
N SER A 114 8.72 9.46 -15.02
CA SER A 114 9.98 9.84 -14.39
C SER A 114 11.14 9.52 -15.32
N ASP A 115 12.11 10.45 -15.42
CA ASP A 115 13.35 10.25 -16.18
C ASP A 115 14.42 9.46 -15.38
N HIS A 116 14.13 9.12 -14.11
CA HIS A 116 15.06 8.38 -13.27
C HIS A 116 14.90 6.87 -13.51
N PRO A 117 16.02 6.12 -13.63
CA PRO A 117 15.95 4.66 -13.70
C PRO A 117 15.28 4.09 -12.44
N TYR A 118 14.53 3.03 -12.61
CA TYR A 118 13.86 2.36 -11.49
C TYR A 118 14.88 1.65 -10.61
N PRO A 119 14.70 1.69 -9.28
CA PRO A 119 15.57 0.96 -8.36
C PRO A 119 15.52 -0.54 -8.64
N PRO A 120 16.67 -1.22 -8.81
CA PRO A 120 16.71 -2.66 -9.04
C PRO A 120 16.33 -3.49 -7.81
N GLU A 121 16.25 -2.86 -6.64
CA GLU A 121 15.91 -3.50 -5.37
C GLU A 121 14.40 -3.71 -5.18
N LEU A 122 13.56 -3.09 -6.03
CA LEU A 122 12.10 -3.24 -5.92
C LEU A 122 11.67 -4.67 -6.22
N GLN A 123 10.72 -5.18 -5.45
CA GLN A 123 10.18 -6.52 -5.64
C GLN A 123 9.32 -6.60 -6.92
N PRO A 124 9.62 -7.48 -7.87
CA PRO A 124 8.71 -7.72 -8.98
C PRO A 124 7.32 -8.17 -8.50
N LEU A 125 6.26 -7.62 -9.10
CA LEU A 125 4.88 -7.94 -8.71
C LEU A 125 4.56 -9.44 -8.82
N GLY A 126 5.17 -10.14 -9.77
CA GLY A 126 5.02 -11.60 -9.89
C GLY A 126 5.53 -12.36 -8.66
N GLU A 127 6.60 -11.89 -8.02
CA GLU A 127 7.10 -12.46 -6.77
C GLU A 127 6.16 -12.14 -5.60
N ARG A 128 5.55 -10.94 -5.60
CA ARG A 128 4.57 -10.54 -4.60
C ARG A 128 3.34 -11.45 -4.58
N PHE A 129 2.91 -11.96 -5.74
CA PHE A 129 1.79 -12.90 -5.87
C PHE A 129 2.09 -14.35 -5.49
N ALA A 130 3.29 -14.68 -4.99
CA ALA A 130 3.71 -16.07 -4.71
C ALA A 130 2.74 -16.83 -3.79
N SER A 131 2.26 -16.21 -2.70
CA SER A 131 1.32 -16.83 -1.75
C SER A 131 -0.03 -17.15 -2.40
N LEU A 132 -0.55 -16.24 -3.24
CA LEU A 132 -1.77 -16.48 -4.01
C LEU A 132 -1.60 -17.67 -4.95
N PHE A 133 -0.51 -17.72 -5.71
CA PHE A 133 -0.26 -18.82 -6.65
C PHE A 133 -0.09 -20.17 -5.94
N LYS A 134 0.58 -20.19 -4.79
CA LYS A 134 0.75 -21.37 -3.95
C LYS A 134 -0.60 -21.89 -3.44
N LYS A 135 -1.46 -21.00 -2.90
CA LYS A 135 -2.79 -21.36 -2.40
C LYS A 135 -3.71 -21.83 -3.54
N ALA A 136 -3.74 -21.10 -4.66
CA ALA A 136 -4.52 -21.51 -5.84
C ALA A 136 -4.09 -22.87 -6.41
N ALA A 137 -2.79 -23.16 -6.41
CA ALA A 137 -2.28 -24.47 -6.85
C ALA A 137 -2.72 -25.60 -5.91
N THR A 138 -2.68 -25.34 -4.59
CA THR A 138 -3.15 -26.30 -3.58
C THR A 138 -4.63 -26.63 -3.76
N ASP A 139 -5.48 -25.61 -3.89
CA ASP A 139 -6.93 -25.77 -4.05
C ASP A 139 -7.27 -26.52 -5.34
N ARG A 140 -6.58 -26.20 -6.45
CA ARG A 140 -6.75 -26.90 -7.72
C ARG A 140 -6.42 -28.40 -7.63
N VAL A 141 -5.39 -28.78 -6.88
CA VAL A 141 -5.01 -30.20 -6.69
C VAL A 141 -6.07 -30.99 -5.95
N ILE A 142 -6.73 -30.38 -4.97
CA ILE A 142 -7.81 -31.05 -4.22
C ILE A 142 -9.18 -30.93 -4.90
N GLY A 143 -9.24 -30.31 -6.08
CA GLY A 143 -10.46 -30.14 -6.87
C GLY A 143 -11.41 -29.08 -6.31
N ASP A 144 -10.91 -28.14 -5.53
CA ASP A 144 -11.65 -26.98 -5.04
C ASP A 144 -11.60 -25.86 -6.09
N ASP A 145 -12.76 -25.42 -6.56
CA ASP A 145 -12.93 -24.29 -7.48
C ASP A 145 -13.09 -22.98 -6.70
N SER A 146 -12.13 -22.73 -5.83
CA SER A 146 -12.12 -21.59 -4.91
C SER A 146 -11.89 -20.25 -5.61
N LEU A 147 -12.21 -19.15 -4.92
CA LEU A 147 -11.90 -17.80 -5.40
C LEU A 147 -10.38 -17.58 -5.61
N TYR A 148 -9.53 -18.30 -4.87
CA TYR A 148 -8.09 -18.27 -5.08
C TYR A 148 -7.67 -18.80 -6.46
N VAL A 149 -8.34 -19.85 -6.96
CA VAL A 149 -8.08 -20.42 -8.28
C VAL A 149 -8.43 -19.41 -9.39
N GLU A 150 -9.58 -18.75 -9.28
CA GLU A 150 -10.00 -17.69 -10.19
C GLU A 150 -9.04 -16.49 -10.14
N ALA A 151 -8.73 -16.00 -8.94
CA ALA A 151 -7.83 -14.88 -8.72
C ALA A 151 -6.40 -15.15 -9.20
N GLY A 152 -5.90 -16.39 -9.04
CA GLY A 152 -4.61 -16.80 -9.59
C GLY A 152 -4.58 -16.70 -11.12
N ALA A 153 -5.65 -17.13 -11.81
CA ALA A 153 -5.76 -16.97 -13.27
C ALA A 153 -5.87 -15.49 -13.70
N ILE A 154 -6.54 -14.66 -12.89
CA ILE A 154 -6.59 -13.20 -13.10
C ILE A 154 -5.18 -12.60 -12.96
N ALA A 155 -4.47 -12.92 -11.88
CA ALA A 155 -3.12 -12.43 -11.61
C ALA A 155 -2.14 -12.84 -12.74
N ASP A 156 -2.17 -14.09 -13.21
CA ASP A 156 -1.37 -14.55 -14.34
C ASP A 156 -1.62 -13.70 -15.60
N ARG A 157 -2.89 -13.39 -15.89
CA ARG A 157 -3.26 -12.57 -17.05
C ARG A 157 -2.78 -11.12 -16.92
N LEU A 158 -2.92 -10.52 -15.72
CA LEU A 158 -2.45 -9.16 -15.43
C LEU A 158 -0.93 -9.06 -15.54
N LEU A 159 -0.19 -10.03 -15.01
CA LEU A 159 1.27 -10.10 -15.10
C LEU A 159 1.77 -10.33 -16.54
N ALA A 160 1.03 -11.09 -17.34
CA ALA A 160 1.38 -11.32 -18.74
C ALA A 160 1.10 -10.10 -19.64
N ASN A 161 0.15 -9.23 -19.26
CA ASN A 161 -0.28 -8.09 -20.05
C ASN A 161 -0.46 -6.85 -19.17
N PRO A 162 0.60 -6.33 -18.53
CA PRO A 162 0.51 -5.13 -17.71
C PRO A 162 0.16 -3.93 -18.59
N HIS A 163 -0.68 -3.02 -18.07
CA HIS A 163 -0.95 -1.75 -18.75
C HIS A 163 0.30 -0.86 -18.77
N ASP A 164 0.99 -0.80 -17.65
CA ASP A 164 2.25 -0.09 -17.49
C ASP A 164 3.09 -0.79 -16.39
N ILE A 165 4.37 -0.53 -16.32
CA ILE A 165 5.24 -1.02 -15.24
C ILE A 165 5.90 0.16 -14.58
N ARG A 166 5.62 0.35 -13.29
CA ARG A 166 6.09 1.46 -12.46
C ARG A 166 6.58 0.98 -11.10
N PRO A 167 7.47 1.74 -10.46
CA PRO A 167 7.66 1.62 -9.02
C PRO A 167 6.36 1.94 -8.29
N LEU A 168 5.88 0.99 -7.50
CA LEU A 168 4.65 1.04 -6.73
C LEU A 168 4.95 1.29 -5.27
N HIS A 169 3.98 1.87 -4.57
CA HIS A 169 3.99 1.93 -3.12
C HIS A 169 3.96 0.52 -2.50
N GLY A 170 3.10 -0.34 -3.02
CA GLY A 170 2.96 -1.74 -2.62
C GLY A 170 2.11 -1.98 -1.37
N ASP A 171 1.62 -0.89 -0.74
CA ASP A 171 0.73 -0.91 0.42
C ASP A 171 -0.03 0.42 0.54
N LEU A 172 -0.61 0.88 -0.57
CA LEU A 172 -1.30 2.17 -0.59
C LEU A 172 -2.71 2.05 0.00
N HIS A 173 -2.96 2.76 1.10
CA HIS A 173 -4.27 2.82 1.75
C HIS A 173 -4.45 4.11 2.57
N HIS A 174 -5.62 4.28 3.20
CA HIS A 174 -6.05 5.52 3.85
C HIS A 174 -5.10 6.01 4.97
N GLU A 175 -4.47 5.11 5.72
CA GLU A 175 -3.52 5.44 6.79
C GLU A 175 -2.10 5.73 6.26
N ASN A 176 -1.81 5.39 5.00
CA ASN A 176 -0.54 5.66 4.35
C ASN A 176 -0.55 6.91 3.46
N ILE A 177 -1.67 7.65 3.44
CA ILE A 177 -1.81 8.94 2.75
C ILE A 177 -2.12 10.01 3.81
N LEU A 178 -1.24 11.01 3.93
CA LEU A 178 -1.41 12.05 4.93
C LEU A 178 -1.10 13.45 4.37
N ARG A 179 -1.66 14.46 5.03
CA ARG A 179 -1.57 15.86 4.62
C ARG A 179 -0.71 16.67 5.59
N GLY A 180 0.30 17.31 5.04
CA GLY A 180 1.19 18.21 5.75
C GLY A 180 1.46 19.51 5.00
N PRO A 181 2.53 20.21 5.35
CA PRO A 181 2.86 21.51 4.75
C PRO A 181 3.07 21.49 3.23
N ARG A 182 3.48 20.35 2.66
CA ARG A 182 3.66 20.15 1.22
C ARG A 182 2.43 19.58 0.50
N GLY A 183 1.27 19.52 1.16
CA GLY A 183 0.06 18.89 0.67
C GLY A 183 0.01 17.39 1.00
N TRP A 184 -0.71 16.61 0.20
CA TRP A 184 -0.84 15.17 0.38
C TRP A 184 0.42 14.42 -0.02
N LEU A 185 0.85 13.48 0.81
CA LEU A 185 2.05 12.66 0.64
C LEU A 185 1.76 11.22 1.08
N VAL A 186 2.45 10.26 0.48
CA VAL A 186 2.43 8.87 0.97
C VAL A 186 3.60 8.59 1.89
N ILE A 187 3.37 7.65 2.82
CA ILE A 187 4.34 7.11 3.78
C ILE A 187 4.34 5.59 3.71
N ASP A 188 5.37 4.98 4.23
CA ASP A 188 5.47 3.53 4.49
C ASP A 188 5.34 2.60 3.27
N PRO A 189 5.99 2.91 2.14
CA PRO A 189 5.95 2.05 0.98
C PRO A 189 6.68 0.72 1.22
N LYS A 190 6.27 -0.33 0.49
CA LYS A 190 6.92 -1.65 0.47
C LYS A 190 7.83 -1.86 -0.74
N GLY A 191 7.81 -0.95 -1.71
CA GLY A 191 8.72 -0.95 -2.84
C GLY A 191 8.53 -2.13 -3.80
N VAL A 192 7.46 -2.11 -4.57
CA VAL A 192 7.11 -3.11 -5.59
C VAL A 192 7.33 -2.53 -6.98
N LEU A 193 7.61 -3.39 -7.97
CA LEU A 193 7.68 -3.02 -9.39
C LEU A 193 6.59 -3.76 -10.16
N GLY A 194 5.62 -3.03 -10.72
CA GLY A 194 4.49 -3.65 -11.40
C GLY A 194 3.48 -2.66 -11.96
N ASP A 195 2.27 -3.15 -12.24
CA ASP A 195 1.17 -2.34 -12.74
C ASP A 195 0.54 -1.49 -11.63
N PRO A 196 0.33 -0.18 -11.84
CA PRO A 196 -0.32 0.73 -10.88
C PRO A 196 -1.69 0.29 -10.37
N GLY A 197 -2.41 -0.52 -11.12
CA GLY A 197 -3.68 -1.12 -10.67
C GLY A 197 -3.55 -1.91 -9.37
N PHE A 198 -2.36 -2.44 -9.05
CA PHE A 198 -2.09 -3.12 -7.79
C PHE A 198 -2.21 -2.19 -6.58
N ASP A 199 -1.66 -0.97 -6.65
CA ASP A 199 -1.80 0.00 -5.56
C ASP A 199 -3.24 0.52 -5.41
N ALA A 200 -3.97 0.68 -6.53
CA ALA A 200 -5.39 1.02 -6.49
C ALA A 200 -6.23 -0.09 -5.83
N ALA A 201 -5.85 -1.35 -6.02
CA ALA A 201 -6.56 -2.52 -5.51
C ALA A 201 -6.67 -2.53 -3.98
N ASN A 202 -5.62 -2.15 -3.26
CA ASN A 202 -5.64 -2.12 -1.79
C ASN A 202 -6.66 -1.15 -1.20
N MET A 203 -6.98 -0.07 -1.91
CA MET A 203 -7.97 0.91 -1.46
C MET A 203 -9.38 0.33 -1.27
N PHE A 204 -9.74 -0.72 -2.00
CA PHE A 204 -11.06 -1.37 -1.90
C PHE A 204 -11.25 -2.11 -0.57
N TYR A 205 -10.17 -2.58 0.04
CA TYR A 205 -10.13 -3.33 1.30
C TYR A 205 -9.99 -2.44 2.54
N ASN A 206 -9.88 -1.14 2.31
CA ASN A 206 -9.66 -0.12 3.32
C ASN A 206 -10.74 0.99 3.30
N PRO A 207 -10.94 1.67 4.45
CA PRO A 207 -10.23 1.49 5.71
C PRO A 207 -10.66 0.22 6.45
N LEU A 208 -9.78 -0.28 7.31
CA LEU A 208 -10.10 -1.36 8.23
C LEU A 208 -11.25 -0.97 9.15
N ASP A 209 -11.95 -1.95 9.73
CA ASP A 209 -13.10 -1.77 10.62
C ASP A 209 -14.33 -1.07 9.98
N ARG A 210 -14.38 -0.99 8.65
CA ARG A 210 -15.46 -0.40 7.85
C ARG A 210 -16.00 -1.38 6.81
N ASP A 211 -16.19 -2.65 7.17
CA ASP A 211 -16.56 -3.72 6.24
C ASP A 211 -17.84 -3.43 5.45
N ALA A 212 -18.85 -2.83 6.10
CA ALA A 212 -20.08 -2.44 5.40
C ALA A 212 -19.81 -1.46 4.25
N LEU A 213 -18.82 -0.57 4.39
CA LEU A 213 -18.40 0.34 3.34
C LEU A 213 -17.63 -0.42 2.24
N CYS A 214 -16.68 -1.29 2.62
CA CYS A 214 -15.89 -2.07 1.67
C CYS A 214 -16.73 -3.04 0.84
N LEU A 215 -17.85 -3.52 1.39
CA LEU A 215 -18.77 -4.45 0.73
C LEU A 215 -19.85 -3.76 -0.13
N ALA A 216 -19.98 -2.42 -0.07
CA ALA A 216 -21.03 -1.69 -0.77
C ALA A 216 -20.81 -1.69 -2.30
N PRO A 217 -21.71 -2.28 -3.11
CA PRO A 217 -21.52 -2.39 -4.56
C PRO A 217 -21.37 -1.04 -5.27
N GLU A 218 -22.11 -0.03 -4.83
CA GLU A 218 -22.06 1.33 -5.38
C GLU A 218 -20.68 1.93 -5.17
N ARG A 219 -20.11 1.82 -3.95
CA ARG A 219 -18.75 2.27 -3.66
C ARG A 219 -17.73 1.58 -4.55
N ILE A 220 -17.82 0.25 -4.67
CA ILE A 220 -16.90 -0.55 -5.50
C ILE A 220 -16.93 -0.06 -6.95
N ALA A 221 -18.13 0.17 -7.52
CA ALA A 221 -18.28 0.67 -8.88
C ALA A 221 -17.70 2.09 -9.04
N ASP A 222 -18.05 3.01 -8.14
CA ASP A 222 -17.60 4.40 -8.18
C ASP A 222 -16.07 4.50 -8.05
N MET A 223 -15.45 3.76 -7.11
CA MET A 223 -14.00 3.71 -6.96
C MET A 223 -13.32 3.15 -8.20
N ALA A 224 -13.87 2.09 -8.81
CA ALA A 224 -13.32 1.51 -10.02
C ALA A 224 -13.28 2.53 -11.17
N GLU A 225 -14.35 3.31 -11.35
CA GLU A 225 -14.39 4.37 -12.36
C GLU A 225 -13.42 5.51 -12.07
N VAL A 226 -13.30 5.94 -10.79
CA VAL A 226 -12.40 7.03 -10.40
C VAL A 226 -10.95 6.62 -10.62
N PHE A 227 -10.55 5.44 -10.15
CA PHE A 227 -9.17 4.96 -10.30
C PHE A 227 -8.83 4.60 -11.76
N ALA A 228 -9.80 4.07 -12.52
CA ALA A 228 -9.64 3.82 -13.95
C ALA A 228 -9.28 5.11 -14.70
N ARG A 229 -9.97 6.21 -14.43
CA ARG A 229 -9.66 7.53 -15.03
C ARG A 229 -8.28 8.03 -14.61
N ALA A 230 -7.92 7.90 -13.32
CA ALA A 230 -6.65 8.37 -12.79
C ALA A 230 -5.45 7.61 -13.38
N LEU A 231 -5.61 6.30 -13.66
CA LEU A 231 -4.54 5.41 -14.14
C LEU A 231 -4.60 5.14 -15.65
N GLY A 232 -5.59 5.67 -16.37
CA GLY A 232 -5.77 5.44 -17.80
C GLY A 232 -6.13 3.99 -18.16
N GLN A 233 -6.74 3.27 -17.22
CA GLN A 233 -7.16 1.87 -17.38
C GLN A 233 -8.68 1.76 -17.53
N SER A 234 -9.22 0.56 -17.78
CA SER A 234 -10.66 0.32 -17.70
C SER A 234 -11.10 0.02 -16.25
N PRO A 235 -12.35 0.34 -15.84
CA PRO A 235 -12.88 -0.07 -14.55
C PRO A 235 -12.79 -1.59 -14.33
N ALA A 236 -13.02 -2.36 -15.39
CA ALA A 236 -12.86 -3.80 -15.38
C ALA A 236 -11.44 -4.26 -15.00
N ALA A 237 -10.39 -3.60 -15.51
CA ALA A 237 -9.01 -3.93 -15.16
C ALA A 237 -8.69 -3.58 -13.70
N ILE A 238 -9.16 -2.45 -13.19
CA ILE A 238 -9.02 -2.06 -11.79
C ILE A 238 -9.67 -3.11 -10.87
N LEU A 239 -10.88 -3.57 -11.20
CA LEU A 239 -11.56 -4.61 -10.43
C LEU A 239 -10.87 -5.97 -10.54
N ASP A 240 -10.27 -6.32 -11.69
CA ASP A 240 -9.42 -7.51 -11.82
C ASP A 240 -8.20 -7.43 -10.89
N HIS A 241 -7.52 -6.29 -10.80
CA HIS A 241 -6.45 -6.06 -9.83
C HIS A 241 -6.96 -6.19 -8.39
N ALA A 242 -8.14 -5.65 -8.08
CA ALA A 242 -8.72 -5.72 -6.75
C ALA A 242 -9.06 -7.15 -6.34
N ILE A 243 -9.62 -7.98 -7.23
CA ILE A 243 -9.88 -9.41 -6.96
C ILE A 243 -8.55 -10.14 -6.68
N ALA A 244 -7.53 -9.94 -7.53
CA ALA A 244 -6.24 -10.59 -7.37
C ALA A 244 -5.54 -10.16 -6.06
N TYR A 245 -5.58 -8.85 -5.71
CA TYR A 245 -5.01 -8.32 -4.48
C TYR A 245 -5.69 -8.92 -3.23
N GLY A 246 -7.01 -8.91 -3.16
CA GLY A 246 -7.71 -9.42 -1.98
C GLY A 246 -7.51 -10.90 -1.73
N CYS A 247 -7.45 -11.70 -2.80
CA CYS A 247 -7.08 -13.11 -2.66
C CYS A 247 -5.60 -13.31 -2.31
N LEU A 248 -4.69 -12.39 -2.70
CA LEU A 248 -3.33 -12.39 -2.21
C LEU A 248 -3.27 -12.07 -0.71
N SER A 249 -3.97 -11.03 -0.26
CA SER A 249 -4.07 -10.65 1.15
C SER A 249 -4.67 -11.79 1.99
N ALA A 250 -5.75 -12.40 1.50
CA ALA A 250 -6.35 -13.57 2.12
C ALA A 250 -5.36 -14.76 2.20
N ALA A 251 -4.51 -14.96 1.18
CA ALA A 251 -3.51 -16.02 1.20
C ALA A 251 -2.41 -15.77 2.24
N TRP A 252 -2.01 -14.52 2.50
CA TRP A 252 -1.12 -14.18 3.60
C TRP A 252 -1.76 -14.47 4.95
N HIS A 253 -3.02 -14.07 5.16
CA HIS A 253 -3.75 -14.39 6.39
C HIS A 253 -3.94 -15.90 6.59
N HIS A 254 -4.12 -16.65 5.51
CA HIS A 254 -4.17 -18.11 5.54
C HIS A 254 -2.83 -18.72 6.01
N GLU A 255 -1.69 -18.19 5.54
CA GLU A 255 -0.36 -18.64 5.97
C GLU A 255 -0.07 -18.31 7.43
N ASP A 256 -0.70 -17.24 7.96
CA ASP A 256 -0.60 -16.81 9.36
C ASP A 256 -1.66 -17.42 10.29
N ASP A 257 -2.46 -18.41 9.82
CA ASP A 257 -3.58 -19.03 10.55
C ASP A 257 -4.63 -18.01 11.04
N ASN A 258 -4.77 -16.86 10.36
CA ASN A 258 -5.73 -15.80 10.70
C ASN A 258 -7.02 -15.90 9.86
N ALA A 259 -7.86 -16.89 10.21
CA ALA A 259 -9.09 -17.18 9.47
C ALA A 259 -10.12 -16.02 9.47
N VAL A 260 -10.07 -15.10 10.44
CA VAL A 260 -11.01 -13.97 10.52
C VAL A 260 -10.74 -13.01 9.40
N GLU A 261 -9.48 -12.56 9.26
CA GLU A 261 -9.08 -11.64 8.20
C GLU A 261 -9.07 -12.31 6.83
N GLU A 262 -8.68 -13.60 6.73
CA GLU A 262 -8.82 -14.37 5.49
C GLU A 262 -10.27 -14.31 4.96
N ASN A 263 -11.26 -14.61 5.81
CA ASN A 263 -12.67 -14.58 5.42
C ASN A 263 -13.17 -13.16 5.09
N ARG A 264 -12.67 -12.13 5.78
CA ARG A 264 -12.98 -10.75 5.47
C ARG A 264 -12.52 -10.39 4.06
N GLU A 265 -11.25 -10.63 3.74
CA GLU A 265 -10.67 -10.36 2.43
C GLU A 265 -11.41 -11.11 1.30
N LEU A 266 -11.69 -12.39 1.49
CA LEU A 266 -12.45 -13.19 0.52
C LEU A 266 -13.88 -12.67 0.32
N SER A 267 -14.54 -12.19 1.37
CA SER A 267 -15.90 -11.61 1.29
C SER A 267 -15.90 -10.35 0.44
N ILE A 268 -14.92 -9.46 0.64
CA ILE A 268 -14.77 -8.24 -0.15
C ILE A 268 -14.41 -8.59 -1.61
N ALA A 269 -13.47 -9.52 -1.83
CA ALA A 269 -13.13 -9.99 -3.18
C ALA A 269 -14.35 -10.57 -3.92
N ALA A 270 -15.21 -11.31 -3.24
CA ALA A 270 -16.44 -11.83 -3.81
C ALA A 270 -17.46 -10.74 -4.17
N ALA A 271 -17.57 -9.69 -3.36
CA ALA A 271 -18.39 -8.52 -3.67
C ALA A 271 -17.84 -7.76 -4.90
N ILE A 272 -16.51 -7.56 -4.97
CA ILE A 272 -15.83 -6.94 -6.11
C ILE A 272 -16.05 -7.77 -7.39
N ARG A 273 -15.91 -9.10 -7.32
CA ARG A 273 -16.19 -10.00 -8.44
C ARG A 273 -17.63 -9.85 -8.96
N SER A 274 -18.59 -9.72 -8.05
CA SER A 274 -20.01 -9.52 -8.43
C SER A 274 -20.23 -8.20 -9.17
N VAL A 275 -19.59 -7.11 -8.72
CA VAL A 275 -19.63 -5.82 -9.41
C VAL A 275 -18.89 -5.90 -10.74
N ARG A 276 -17.72 -6.57 -10.79
CA ARG A 276 -16.91 -6.74 -12.00
C ARG A 276 -17.68 -7.38 -13.17
N ALA A 277 -18.65 -8.25 -12.87
CA ALA A 277 -19.47 -8.92 -13.88
C ALA A 277 -20.38 -7.94 -14.67
N HIS A 278 -20.49 -6.67 -14.25
CA HIS A 278 -21.30 -5.65 -14.90
C HIS A 278 -20.48 -4.66 -15.76
N PHE A 279 -19.14 -4.79 -15.76
CA PHE A 279 -18.19 -4.02 -16.59
C PHE A 279 -17.60 -4.90 -17.70
#